data_22b9f6f00cb32692ec60f78c11948d03
#
_entry.id   22b9f6f00cb32692ec60f78c11948d03
#
_cell.length_a   1.000
_cell.length_b   1.000
_cell.length_c   1.000
_cell.angle_alpha   90.00
_cell.angle_beta   90.00
_cell.angle_gamma   90.00
#
_symmetry.space_group_name_H-M   'P 1'
#
loop_
_entity.id
_entity.type
_entity.pdbx_description
1 polymer ?
#
loop_
_entity_poly.entity_id
_entity_poly.type
_entity_poly.pdbx_seq_one_letter_code
_entity_poly.pdbx_strand_id
1 'polypeptide(L)'
;MRGYVINLDRQPERLTHFYQQPGSEIFQKVSAVDRKVLDIIGNKEFFFDVATFTQMIPRGPTMGEIACTLSHIKCWQLIALDESIDEDEFCLIAEDDITLLPTNKNTPSKFLDVVSDIAKALENMPVELVKLQMLSYRESNLFTGSGNISLSKSIATGLDASYDNTGSALYLIRKSLTLSIIHKLKTKKPYWLADGF
;
A
#
# COMPACT_ATOMS: atom_id res chain seq x y z
N MET A 1 -9.60 7.74 11.08
CA MET A 1 -8.60 7.15 10.15
C MET A 1 -7.52 6.44 10.94
N ARG A 2 -7.13 5.24 10.56
CA ARG A 2 -6.06 4.43 11.17
C ARG A 2 -4.93 4.27 10.19
N GLY A 3 -3.70 4.19 10.74
CA GLY A 3 -2.50 3.96 9.97
C GLY A 3 -1.77 2.68 10.40
N TYR A 4 -1.12 2.03 9.45
CA TYR A 4 -0.28 0.86 9.67
C TYR A 4 1.07 1.09 9.02
N VAL A 5 2.17 0.91 9.79
CA VAL A 5 3.54 1.01 9.26
C VAL A 5 4.19 -0.36 9.25
N ILE A 6 4.63 -0.78 8.08
CA ILE A 6 5.33 -2.04 7.84
C ILE A 6 6.81 -1.85 8.18
N ASN A 7 7.31 -2.63 9.15
CA ASN A 7 8.71 -2.58 9.56
C ASN A 7 9.26 -3.98 9.84
N LEU A 8 10.47 -4.25 9.39
CA LEU A 8 11.22 -5.46 9.74
C LEU A 8 11.66 -5.41 11.19
N ASP A 9 11.34 -6.44 11.99
CA ASP A 9 11.67 -6.47 13.42
C ASP A 9 13.16 -6.35 13.71
N ARG A 10 14.02 -6.73 12.75
CA ARG A 10 15.49 -6.58 12.84
C ARG A 10 16.01 -5.19 12.44
N GLN A 11 15.12 -4.24 12.11
CA GLN A 11 15.46 -2.87 11.73
C GLN A 11 14.66 -1.86 12.58
N PRO A 12 14.76 -1.91 13.92
CA PRO A 12 13.99 -1.05 14.82
C PRO A 12 14.38 0.43 14.68
N GLU A 13 15.60 0.73 14.22
CA GLU A 13 16.09 2.08 13.98
C GLU A 13 15.27 2.80 12.88
N ARG A 14 14.86 2.10 11.82
CA ARG A 14 14.01 2.67 10.78
C ARG A 14 12.65 3.07 11.34
N LEU A 15 12.05 2.20 12.14
CA LEU A 15 10.79 2.49 12.82
C LEU A 15 10.91 3.70 13.77
N THR A 16 12.04 3.80 14.48
CA THR A 16 12.32 4.96 15.36
C THR A 16 12.35 6.25 14.55
N HIS A 17 13.03 6.26 13.39
CA HIS A 17 13.04 7.43 12.49
C HIS A 17 11.65 7.74 11.94
N PHE A 18 10.87 6.73 11.57
CA PHE A 18 9.51 6.92 11.11
C PHE A 18 8.66 7.64 12.15
N TYR A 19 8.71 7.19 13.42
CA TYR A 19 7.94 7.78 14.53
C TYR A 19 8.41 9.17 14.99
N GLN A 20 9.57 9.64 14.55
CA GLN A 20 10.01 11.04 14.77
C GLN A 20 9.32 12.03 13.84
N GLN A 21 8.61 11.58 12.82
CA GLN A 21 7.97 12.44 11.83
C GLN A 21 6.60 12.91 12.31
N PRO A 22 6.24 14.19 12.14
CA PRO A 22 4.89 14.68 12.42
C PRO A 22 3.84 13.92 11.58
N GLY A 23 2.78 13.47 12.22
CA GLY A 23 1.72 12.68 11.59
C GLY A 23 1.93 11.17 11.69
N SER A 24 3.06 10.71 12.24
CA SER A 24 3.31 9.30 12.45
C SER A 24 2.55 8.69 13.64
N GLU A 25 2.00 9.52 14.51
CA GLU A 25 1.32 9.13 15.74
C GLU A 25 0.09 8.25 15.55
N ILE A 26 -0.51 8.26 14.34
CA ILE A 26 -1.67 7.43 14.02
C ILE A 26 -1.30 6.02 13.55
N PHE A 27 -0.01 5.78 13.27
CA PHE A 27 0.43 4.52 12.70
C PHE A 27 0.73 3.47 13.76
N GLN A 28 0.16 2.29 13.57
CA GLN A 28 0.47 1.09 14.34
C GLN A 28 1.49 0.24 13.58
N LYS A 29 2.53 -0.23 14.28
CA LYS A 29 3.53 -1.13 13.68
C LYS A 29 2.90 -2.45 13.25
N VAL A 30 3.23 -2.90 12.06
CA VAL A 30 3.03 -4.25 11.56
C VAL A 30 4.38 -4.87 11.26
N SER A 31 4.70 -5.98 11.93
CA SER A 31 5.95 -6.73 11.65
C SER A 31 5.93 -7.29 10.24
N ALA A 32 6.86 -6.82 9.42
CA ALA A 32 7.03 -7.26 8.05
C ALA A 32 7.40 -8.75 7.97
N VAL A 33 7.05 -9.38 6.86
CA VAL A 33 7.55 -10.72 6.52
C VAL A 33 9.02 -10.59 6.13
N ASP A 34 9.92 -11.23 6.88
CA ASP A 34 11.36 -11.17 6.57
C ASP A 34 11.70 -12.15 5.44
N ARG A 35 12.26 -11.62 4.35
CA ARG A 35 12.80 -12.41 3.24
C ARG A 35 13.74 -13.53 3.74
N LYS A 36 14.57 -13.27 4.76
CA LYS A 36 15.51 -14.29 5.30
C LYS A 36 14.79 -15.53 5.80
N VAL A 37 13.57 -15.37 6.35
CA VAL A 37 12.75 -16.51 6.79
C VAL A 37 12.22 -17.27 5.58
N LEU A 38 11.78 -16.58 4.54
CA LEU A 38 11.29 -17.20 3.32
C LEU A 38 12.41 -17.93 2.56
N ASP A 39 13.63 -17.37 2.54
CA ASP A 39 14.80 -17.98 1.92
C ASP A 39 15.15 -19.34 2.57
N ILE A 40 14.90 -19.52 3.88
CA ILE A 40 15.10 -20.82 4.57
C ILE A 40 14.11 -21.87 4.06
N ILE A 41 12.86 -21.46 3.80
CA ILE A 41 11.82 -22.35 3.27
C ILE A 41 12.12 -22.71 1.81
N GLY A 42 12.68 -21.78 1.05
CA GLY A 42 13.25 -21.94 -0.28
C GLY A 42 12.24 -22.12 -1.42
N ASN A 43 11.00 -22.52 -1.14
CA ASN A 43 9.99 -22.76 -2.17
C ASN A 43 8.99 -21.59 -2.27
N LYS A 44 9.13 -20.80 -3.33
CA LYS A 44 8.27 -19.66 -3.63
C LYS A 44 6.80 -20.04 -3.83
N GLU A 45 6.55 -21.22 -4.38
CA GLU A 45 5.21 -21.70 -4.70
C GLU A 45 4.36 -21.98 -3.44
N PHE A 46 4.97 -22.08 -2.26
CA PHE A 46 4.20 -22.12 -1.02
C PHE A 46 3.41 -20.83 -0.78
N PHE A 47 3.99 -19.71 -1.17
CA PHE A 47 3.48 -18.37 -0.82
C PHE A 47 2.83 -17.66 -1.99
N PHE A 48 3.16 -18.04 -3.23
CA PHE A 48 2.90 -17.26 -4.42
C PHE A 48 2.54 -18.15 -5.61
N ASP A 49 1.66 -17.69 -6.48
CA ASP A 49 1.40 -18.34 -7.77
C ASP A 49 2.47 -17.87 -8.78
N VAL A 50 3.61 -18.54 -8.72
CA VAL A 50 4.77 -18.24 -9.56
C VAL A 50 4.47 -18.45 -11.04
N ALA A 51 3.66 -19.47 -11.36
CA ALA A 51 3.31 -19.79 -12.74
C ALA A 51 2.52 -18.65 -13.39
N THR A 52 1.45 -18.18 -12.75
CA THR A 52 0.66 -17.04 -13.23
C THR A 52 1.50 -15.77 -13.30
N PHE A 53 2.31 -15.49 -12.27
CA PHE A 53 3.20 -14.32 -12.28
C PHE A 53 4.18 -14.31 -13.46
N THR A 54 4.80 -15.48 -13.75
CA THR A 54 5.81 -15.59 -14.81
C THR A 54 5.22 -15.43 -16.21
N GLN A 55 3.92 -15.71 -16.38
CA GLN A 55 3.21 -15.39 -17.62
C GLN A 55 3.10 -13.87 -17.85
N MET A 56 3.00 -13.09 -16.77
CA MET A 56 2.90 -11.63 -16.82
C MET A 56 4.26 -10.96 -16.83
N ILE A 57 5.21 -11.46 -16.02
CA ILE A 57 6.56 -10.92 -15.86
C ILE A 57 7.58 -12.06 -16.02
N PRO A 58 8.25 -12.17 -17.18
CA PRO A 58 9.05 -13.36 -17.55
C PRO A 58 10.20 -13.70 -16.60
N ARG A 59 10.69 -12.76 -15.78
CA ARG A 59 11.77 -13.00 -14.83
C ARG A 59 11.40 -13.79 -13.57
N GLY A 60 10.11 -13.99 -13.34
CA GLY A 60 9.60 -14.57 -12.08
C GLY A 60 9.78 -13.64 -10.86
N PRO A 61 9.09 -13.90 -9.74
CA PRO A 61 9.20 -13.09 -8.53
C PRO A 61 10.47 -13.42 -7.73
N THR A 62 11.07 -12.42 -7.10
CA THR A 62 12.13 -12.62 -6.09
C THR A 62 11.50 -12.90 -4.72
N MET A 63 12.28 -13.51 -3.81
CA MET A 63 11.81 -13.69 -2.42
C MET A 63 11.57 -12.36 -1.70
N GLY A 64 12.32 -11.31 -2.06
CA GLY A 64 12.12 -9.97 -1.51
C GLY A 64 10.76 -9.39 -1.91
N GLU A 65 10.39 -9.50 -3.18
CA GLU A 65 9.09 -9.06 -3.70
C GLU A 65 7.93 -9.85 -3.08
N ILE A 66 8.11 -11.17 -2.91
CA ILE A 66 7.12 -12.01 -2.21
C ILE A 66 6.97 -11.55 -0.75
N ALA A 67 8.09 -11.33 -0.05
CA ALA A 67 8.08 -10.89 1.35
C ALA A 67 7.39 -9.51 1.51
N CYS A 68 7.67 -8.57 0.61
CA CYS A 68 7.00 -7.27 0.55
C CYS A 68 5.48 -7.46 0.37
N THR A 69 5.07 -8.20 -0.64
CA THR A 69 3.65 -8.47 -0.93
C THR A 69 2.93 -9.12 0.26
N LEU A 70 3.55 -10.12 0.90
CA LEU A 70 2.98 -10.77 2.07
C LEU A 70 2.87 -9.82 3.27
N SER A 71 3.79 -8.86 3.40
CA SER A 71 3.72 -7.83 4.44
C SER A 71 2.52 -6.90 4.27
N HIS A 72 2.24 -6.47 3.04
CA HIS A 72 1.03 -5.71 2.71
C HIS A 72 -0.24 -6.52 2.95
N ILE A 73 -0.27 -7.80 2.54
CA ILE A 73 -1.39 -8.71 2.81
C ILE A 73 -1.66 -8.82 4.32
N LYS A 74 -0.64 -8.85 5.17
CA LYS A 74 -0.83 -8.80 6.64
C LYS A 74 -1.57 -7.53 7.09
N CYS A 75 -1.21 -6.36 6.56
CA CYS A 75 -1.92 -5.13 6.84
C CYS A 75 -3.39 -5.21 6.40
N TRP A 76 -3.64 -5.71 5.19
CA TRP A 76 -5.01 -5.88 4.69
C TRP A 76 -5.84 -6.86 5.52
N GLN A 77 -5.21 -7.94 6.02
CA GLN A 77 -5.87 -8.86 6.96
C GLN A 77 -6.26 -8.18 8.27
N LEU A 78 -5.36 -7.37 8.84
CA LEU A 78 -5.65 -6.61 10.06
C LEU A 78 -6.82 -5.65 9.85
N ILE A 79 -6.84 -4.90 8.74
CA ILE A 79 -7.93 -3.98 8.40
C ILE A 79 -9.24 -4.76 8.18
N ALA A 80 -9.21 -5.84 7.41
CA ALA A 80 -10.39 -6.63 7.09
C ALA A 80 -11.04 -7.26 8.33
N LEU A 81 -10.24 -7.65 9.33
CA LEU A 81 -10.70 -8.31 10.55
C LEU A 81 -11.07 -7.34 11.67
N ASP A 82 -10.74 -6.06 11.56
CA ASP A 82 -11.04 -5.06 12.58
C ASP A 82 -12.50 -4.60 12.45
N GLU A 83 -13.38 -5.10 13.32
CA GLU A 83 -14.81 -4.77 13.32
C GLU A 83 -15.10 -3.30 13.68
N SER A 84 -14.13 -2.57 14.24
CA SER A 84 -14.27 -1.17 14.60
C SER A 84 -13.92 -0.20 13.47
N ILE A 85 -13.59 -0.71 12.28
CA ILE A 85 -13.39 0.04 11.05
C ILE A 85 -14.62 -0.19 10.16
N ASP A 86 -15.25 0.88 9.68
CA ASP A 86 -16.37 0.79 8.74
C ASP A 86 -15.88 0.36 7.35
N GLU A 87 -16.72 -0.34 6.59
CA GLU A 87 -16.34 -0.86 5.25
C GLU A 87 -15.92 0.25 4.29
N ASP A 88 -16.53 1.43 4.40
CA ASP A 88 -16.22 2.60 3.58
C ASP A 88 -15.03 3.43 4.11
N GLU A 89 -14.51 3.10 5.28
CA GLU A 89 -13.40 3.85 5.88
C GLU A 89 -12.08 3.57 5.16
N PHE A 90 -11.32 4.66 4.94
CA PHE A 90 -9.94 4.57 4.46
C PHE A 90 -8.97 4.35 5.61
N CYS A 91 -8.04 3.42 5.41
CA CYS A 91 -6.87 3.21 6.26
C CYS A 91 -5.60 3.60 5.50
N LEU A 92 -4.60 4.09 6.23
CA LEU A 92 -3.27 4.37 5.70
C LEU A 92 -2.36 3.15 5.86
N ILE A 93 -1.60 2.85 4.83
CA ILE A 93 -0.49 1.89 4.91
C ILE A 93 0.79 2.60 4.46
N ALA A 94 1.85 2.43 5.24
CA ALA A 94 3.17 3.01 5.00
C ALA A 94 4.27 1.96 5.13
N GLU A 95 5.34 2.09 4.36
CA GLU A 95 6.62 1.46 4.65
C GLU A 95 7.46 2.37 5.57
N ASP A 96 8.39 1.80 6.33
CA ASP A 96 9.13 2.50 7.39
C ASP A 96 10.23 3.44 6.89
N ASP A 97 10.49 3.46 5.57
CA ASP A 97 11.53 4.30 4.93
C ASP A 97 10.97 5.50 4.15
N ILE A 98 9.68 5.77 4.29
CA ILE A 98 9.06 6.95 3.69
C ILE A 98 9.23 8.19 4.55
N THR A 99 9.08 9.35 3.91
CA THR A 99 9.02 10.64 4.58
C THR A 99 7.61 11.22 4.49
N LEU A 100 7.00 11.50 5.65
CA LEU A 100 5.66 12.09 5.78
C LEU A 100 5.73 13.62 5.61
N LEU A 101 6.26 14.11 4.48
CA LEU A 101 6.36 15.55 4.23
C LEU A 101 5.12 16.06 3.50
N PRO A 102 4.65 17.27 3.83
CA PRO A 102 3.66 17.97 3.01
C PRO A 102 4.26 18.27 1.63
N THR A 103 3.51 17.97 0.59
CA THR A 103 3.93 18.09 -0.81
C THR A 103 4.19 19.53 -1.27
N ASN A 104 3.82 20.54 -0.48
CA ASN A 104 4.00 21.95 -0.83
C ASN A 104 4.76 22.70 0.26
N LYS A 105 6.00 23.10 -0.06
CA LYS A 105 6.86 23.89 0.83
C LYS A 105 6.27 25.27 1.22
N ASN A 106 5.30 25.77 0.46
CA ASN A 106 4.69 27.08 0.67
C ASN A 106 3.39 27.04 1.49
N THR A 107 2.87 25.87 1.79
CA THR A 107 1.68 25.68 2.63
C THR A 107 2.02 24.73 3.77
N PRO A 108 2.02 25.16 5.02
CA PRO A 108 2.34 24.31 6.17
C PRO A 108 1.18 23.40 6.56
N SER A 109 0.53 22.77 5.58
CA SER A 109 -0.50 21.75 5.85
C SER A 109 0.18 20.56 6.49
N LYS A 110 -0.32 20.14 7.63
CA LYS A 110 0.15 18.91 8.28
C LYS A 110 -0.20 17.73 7.38
N PHE A 111 0.64 16.71 7.38
CA PHE A 111 0.41 15.48 6.61
C PHE A 111 -1.02 14.93 6.82
N LEU A 112 -1.47 14.83 8.08
CA LEU A 112 -2.79 14.30 8.41
C LEU A 112 -3.94 15.15 7.89
N ASP A 113 -3.78 16.49 7.81
CA ASP A 113 -4.80 17.37 7.26
C ASP A 113 -4.99 17.08 5.76
N VAL A 114 -3.89 16.96 5.01
CA VAL A 114 -3.92 16.63 3.58
C VAL A 114 -4.59 15.27 3.35
N VAL A 115 -4.20 14.26 4.12
CA VAL A 115 -4.78 12.92 3.98
C VAL A 115 -6.27 12.90 4.33
N SER A 116 -6.66 13.64 5.37
CA SER A 116 -8.08 13.78 5.76
C SER A 116 -8.90 14.46 4.67
N ASP A 117 -8.35 15.50 4.04
CA ASP A 117 -9.02 16.20 2.94
C ASP A 117 -9.17 15.31 1.70
N ILE A 118 -8.14 14.47 1.39
CA ILE A 118 -8.24 13.46 0.32
C ILE A 118 -9.35 12.47 0.64
N ALA A 119 -9.39 11.91 1.85
CA ALA A 119 -10.40 10.93 2.24
C ALA A 119 -11.82 11.50 2.14
N LYS A 120 -12.03 12.76 2.59
CA LYS A 120 -13.31 13.46 2.46
C LYS A 120 -13.71 13.70 1.00
N ALA A 121 -12.76 14.11 0.16
CA ALA A 121 -13.03 14.33 -1.27
C ALA A 121 -13.47 13.05 -1.98
N LEU A 122 -13.07 11.89 -1.47
CA LEU A 122 -13.36 10.57 -2.02
C LEU A 122 -14.54 9.85 -1.35
N GLU A 123 -15.16 10.45 -0.33
CA GLU A 123 -16.21 9.79 0.49
C GLU A 123 -17.32 9.16 -0.36
N ASN A 124 -17.80 9.89 -1.38
CA ASN A 124 -18.87 9.44 -2.26
C ASN A 124 -18.38 8.97 -3.64
N MET A 125 -17.09 8.70 -3.79
CA MET A 125 -16.51 8.25 -5.05
C MET A 125 -16.20 6.75 -5.01
N PRO A 126 -16.34 6.01 -6.13
CA PRO A 126 -16.01 4.59 -6.20
C PRO A 126 -14.50 4.37 -6.29
N VAL A 127 -13.74 5.01 -5.39
CA VAL A 127 -12.29 4.89 -5.29
C VAL A 127 -11.97 4.09 -4.04
N GLU A 128 -11.27 2.99 -4.20
CA GLU A 128 -10.95 2.08 -3.10
C GLU A 128 -9.47 2.11 -2.69
N LEU A 129 -8.58 2.62 -3.59
CA LEU A 129 -7.15 2.73 -3.32
C LEU A 129 -6.59 4.03 -3.91
N VAL A 130 -5.76 4.73 -3.13
CA VAL A 130 -5.08 5.96 -3.57
C VAL A 130 -3.61 5.87 -3.19
N LYS A 131 -2.73 5.80 -4.17
CA LYS A 131 -1.29 5.87 -3.95
C LYS A 131 -0.90 7.32 -3.65
N LEU A 132 -0.28 7.56 -2.50
CA LEU A 132 0.18 8.88 -2.07
C LEU A 132 1.66 9.10 -2.39
N GLN A 133 2.41 8.01 -2.55
CA GLN A 133 3.78 8.01 -3.03
C GLN A 133 3.92 6.97 -4.14
N MET A 134 4.50 7.37 -5.25
CA MET A 134 4.74 6.51 -6.41
C MET A 134 6.17 6.71 -6.90
N LEU A 135 6.80 5.63 -7.36
CA LEU A 135 8.12 5.66 -7.99
C LEU A 135 8.03 6.15 -9.43
N SER A 136 6.99 5.74 -10.12
CA SER A 136 6.66 6.20 -11.47
C SER A 136 5.15 6.24 -11.65
N TYR A 137 4.66 7.17 -12.45
CA TYR A 137 3.24 7.26 -12.77
C TYR A 137 3.04 7.75 -14.21
N ARG A 138 1.89 7.37 -14.77
CA ARG A 138 1.39 7.90 -16.04
C ARG A 138 0.06 8.57 -15.80
N GLU A 139 0.00 9.88 -16.01
CA GLU A 139 -1.26 10.60 -15.90
C GLU A 139 -2.20 10.22 -17.03
N SER A 140 -3.42 9.85 -16.69
CA SER A 140 -4.45 9.54 -17.67
C SER A 140 -5.66 10.45 -17.59
N ASN A 141 -6.09 10.85 -16.39
CA ASN A 141 -7.17 11.79 -16.15
C ASN A 141 -6.96 12.54 -14.84
N LEU A 142 -7.11 13.85 -14.87
CA LEU A 142 -7.07 14.69 -13.68
C LEU A 142 -8.47 14.80 -13.08
N PHE A 143 -8.60 14.48 -11.79
CA PHE A 143 -9.76 14.83 -11.00
C PHE A 143 -9.40 16.02 -10.13
N THR A 144 -10.11 17.11 -10.27
CA THR A 144 -10.02 18.22 -9.31
C THR A 144 -10.99 17.93 -8.18
N GLY A 145 -10.46 17.62 -7.00
CA GLY A 145 -11.22 17.62 -5.76
C GLY A 145 -11.58 19.05 -5.33
N SER A 146 -12.41 19.18 -4.32
CA SER A 146 -12.67 20.48 -3.68
C SER A 146 -11.37 20.95 -2.98
N GLY A 147 -10.91 22.15 -3.29
CA GLY A 147 -9.70 22.72 -2.69
C GLY A 147 -8.44 22.58 -3.54
N ASN A 148 -7.28 22.50 -2.89
CA ASN A 148 -5.97 22.47 -3.52
C ASN A 148 -5.45 21.04 -3.84
N ILE A 149 -6.33 20.05 -3.89
CA ILE A 149 -5.97 18.66 -4.12
C ILE A 149 -6.32 18.28 -5.54
N SER A 150 -5.32 17.83 -6.30
CA SER A 150 -5.49 17.21 -7.60
C SER A 150 -5.25 15.71 -7.49
N LEU A 151 -6.20 14.92 -7.96
CA LEU A 151 -6.08 13.47 -8.04
C LEU A 151 -5.99 13.05 -9.51
N SER A 152 -5.00 12.23 -9.82
CA SER A 152 -4.88 11.61 -11.14
C SER A 152 -5.40 10.19 -11.08
N LYS A 153 -6.27 9.81 -12.01
CA LYS A 153 -6.68 8.43 -12.16
C LYS A 153 -5.61 7.67 -12.93
N SER A 154 -5.05 6.65 -12.30
CA SER A 154 -4.22 5.69 -12.98
C SER A 154 -5.09 4.71 -13.76
N ILE A 155 -4.83 4.54 -15.05
CA ILE A 155 -5.39 3.46 -15.85
C ILE A 155 -4.29 2.42 -16.03
N ALA A 156 -4.25 1.45 -15.12
CA ALA A 156 -3.39 0.29 -15.27
C ALA A 156 -4.18 -0.78 -16.03
N THR A 157 -3.89 -0.98 -17.28
CA THR A 157 -4.48 -2.03 -18.09
C THR A 157 -3.40 -2.89 -18.71
N GLY A 158 -3.32 -4.15 -18.29
CA GLY A 158 -2.44 -5.16 -18.88
C GLY A 158 -0.97 -5.08 -18.43
N LEU A 159 -0.11 -5.78 -19.19
CA LEU A 159 1.32 -5.98 -18.87
C LEU A 159 2.15 -4.69 -18.86
N ASP A 160 1.80 -3.73 -19.70
CA ASP A 160 2.48 -2.44 -19.77
C ASP A 160 2.25 -1.59 -18.51
N ALA A 161 1.22 -1.89 -17.75
CA ALA A 161 0.91 -1.24 -16.50
C ALA A 161 1.89 -1.60 -15.36
N SER A 162 2.66 -2.66 -15.50
CA SER A 162 3.61 -3.13 -14.48
C SER A 162 4.79 -2.17 -14.25
N TYR A 163 5.05 -1.28 -15.19
CA TYR A 163 6.13 -0.29 -15.10
C TYR A 163 5.62 1.12 -14.79
N ASP A 164 4.35 1.39 -15.12
CA ASP A 164 3.70 2.65 -14.82
C ASP A 164 2.89 2.52 -13.52
N ASN A 165 2.89 3.55 -12.68
CA ASN A 165 2.16 3.60 -11.41
C ASN A 165 2.66 2.61 -10.34
N THR A 166 3.95 2.30 -10.36
CA THR A 166 4.58 1.45 -9.36
C THR A 166 4.84 2.21 -8.07
N GLY A 167 4.80 1.49 -6.97
CA GLY A 167 5.08 1.96 -5.63
C GLY A 167 3.93 1.66 -4.66
N SER A 168 4.28 1.13 -3.51
CA SER A 168 3.35 0.79 -2.42
C SER A 168 3.80 1.40 -1.09
N ALA A 169 4.75 2.34 -1.15
CA ALA A 169 5.40 2.85 0.05
C ALA A 169 4.46 3.68 0.95
N LEU A 170 3.46 4.35 0.36
CA LEU A 170 2.41 5.07 1.11
C LEU A 170 1.11 5.13 0.29
N TYR A 171 0.02 4.64 0.87
CA TYR A 171 -1.29 4.68 0.22
C TYR A 171 -2.47 4.61 1.19
N LEU A 172 -3.63 5.09 0.71
CA LEU A 172 -4.93 4.88 1.33
C LEU A 172 -5.61 3.67 0.70
N ILE A 173 -6.26 2.86 1.52
CA ILE A 173 -7.05 1.71 1.08
C ILE A 173 -8.36 1.64 1.86
N ARG A 174 -9.49 1.43 1.16
CA ARG A 174 -10.78 1.16 1.82
C ARG A 174 -10.81 -0.25 2.41
N LYS A 175 -11.48 -0.39 3.54
CA LYS A 175 -11.69 -1.72 4.13
C LYS A 175 -12.45 -2.64 3.19
N SER A 176 -13.45 -2.17 2.44
CA SER A 176 -14.18 -2.95 1.44
C SER A 176 -13.25 -3.65 0.44
N LEU A 177 -12.22 -2.95 -0.05
CA LEU A 177 -11.22 -3.56 -0.93
C LEU A 177 -10.40 -4.62 -0.21
N THR A 178 -9.98 -4.37 1.04
CA THR A 178 -9.22 -5.37 1.81
C THR A 178 -10.04 -6.63 2.05
N LEU A 179 -11.33 -6.51 2.37
CA LEU A 179 -12.26 -7.65 2.48
C LEU A 179 -12.32 -8.45 1.18
N SER A 180 -12.46 -7.78 0.05
CA SER A 180 -12.50 -8.41 -1.29
C SER A 180 -11.21 -9.16 -1.61
N ILE A 181 -10.05 -8.56 -1.32
CA ILE A 181 -8.72 -9.17 -1.54
C ILE A 181 -8.57 -10.40 -0.65
N ILE A 182 -8.81 -10.27 0.66
CA ILE A 182 -8.64 -11.37 1.61
C ILE A 182 -9.60 -12.52 1.31
N HIS A 183 -10.81 -12.22 0.86
CA HIS A 183 -11.75 -13.25 0.40
C HIS A 183 -11.18 -14.06 -0.78
N LYS A 184 -10.60 -13.39 -1.79
CA LYS A 184 -9.97 -14.06 -2.94
C LYS A 184 -8.76 -14.89 -2.52
N LEU A 185 -7.97 -14.40 -1.56
CA LEU A 185 -6.77 -15.09 -1.07
C LEU A 185 -7.06 -16.35 -0.23
N LYS A 186 -8.33 -16.58 0.18
CA LYS A 186 -8.72 -17.86 0.82
C LYS A 186 -8.61 -19.06 -0.13
N THR A 187 -8.74 -18.84 -1.43
CA THR A 187 -8.76 -19.91 -2.44
C THR A 187 -7.64 -19.80 -3.48
N LYS A 188 -6.97 -18.66 -3.56
CA LYS A 188 -5.91 -18.39 -4.54
C LYS A 188 -4.71 -17.75 -3.86
N LYS A 189 -3.53 -18.14 -4.29
CA LYS A 189 -2.29 -17.46 -3.88
C LYS A 189 -2.17 -16.12 -4.60
N PRO A 190 -1.47 -15.14 -4.01
CA PRO A 190 -1.13 -13.92 -4.74
C PRO A 190 -0.23 -14.24 -5.92
N TYR A 191 -0.47 -13.57 -7.05
CA TYR A 191 0.31 -13.67 -8.29
C TYR A 191 0.75 -12.30 -8.80
N TRP A 192 0.58 -11.27 -7.99
CA TRP A 192 0.91 -9.87 -8.25
C TRP A 192 1.76 -9.32 -7.11
N LEU A 193 2.55 -8.29 -7.40
CA LEU A 193 3.36 -7.60 -6.41
C LEU A 193 2.57 -6.45 -5.77
N ALA A 194 2.87 -6.13 -4.49
CA ALA A 194 2.26 -4.99 -3.81
C ALA A 194 2.49 -3.68 -4.58
N ASP A 195 3.66 -3.50 -5.20
CA ASP A 195 4.00 -2.32 -5.99
C ASP A 195 3.14 -2.15 -7.25
N GLY A 196 2.67 -3.25 -7.83
CA GLY A 196 1.84 -3.27 -9.04
C GLY A 196 0.34 -3.39 -8.77
N PHE A 197 -0.06 -3.30 -7.50
CA PHE A 197 -1.46 -3.44 -7.09
C PHE A 197 -2.24 -2.15 -7.28
#